data_a26262b2bfee19e2887f5e1e908f5b89
#
_entry.id   a26262b2bfee19e2887f5e1e908f5b89
#
_cell.length_a   1.000
_cell.length_b   1.000
_cell.length_c   1.000
_cell.angle_alpha   90.00
_cell.angle_beta   90.00
_cell.angle_gamma   90.00
#
_symmetry.space_group_name_H-M   'P 1'
#
loop_
_entity.id
_entity.type
_entity.pdbx_description
1 polymer ?
#
loop_
_entity_poly.entity_id
_entity_poly.type
_entity_poly.pdbx_seq_one_letter_code
_entity_poly.pdbx_strand_id
1 'polypeptide(L)'
;MNNDVVVQFPSGFLASRRAAIPFRKQIKAGLMDPSVRQVRIDLNGVGSISESFADESIGVLVKMCGFDTVKSKIKLINADRAVARSIAEAMLIRKKEKETGSIASAMAALAIG
;
A
#
# COMPACT_ATOMS: atom_id res chain seq x y z
N MET A 1 -24.08 -5.80 8.19
CA MET A 1 -23.67 -5.98 6.78
C MET A 1 -22.22 -5.62 6.60
N ASN A 2 -21.52 -6.44 5.85
CA ASN A 2 -20.09 -6.18 5.58
C ASN A 2 -19.96 -5.16 4.46
N ASN A 3 -19.45 -3.99 4.78
CA ASN A 3 -19.13 -2.99 3.80
C ASN A 3 -17.66 -3.16 3.35
N ASP A 4 -17.38 -4.34 2.80
CA ASP A 4 -16.05 -4.61 2.28
C ASP A 4 -16.01 -4.26 0.79
N VAL A 5 -14.90 -3.66 0.38
CA VAL A 5 -14.61 -3.39 -1.03
C VAL A 5 -13.57 -4.43 -1.48
N VAL A 6 -13.79 -5.01 -2.64
CA VAL A 6 -12.84 -5.95 -3.25
C VAL A 6 -12.17 -5.26 -4.44
N VAL A 7 -10.84 -5.22 -4.43
CA VAL A 7 -10.04 -4.72 -5.54
C VAL A 7 -9.26 -5.91 -6.08
N GLN A 8 -9.56 -6.30 -7.31
CA GLN A 8 -8.88 -7.43 -7.95
C GLN A 8 -7.71 -6.94 -8.80
N PHE A 9 -6.53 -7.46 -8.51
CA PHE A 9 -5.35 -7.19 -9.33
C PHE A 9 -5.35 -8.11 -10.55
N PRO A 10 -4.80 -7.65 -11.68
CA PRO A 10 -4.72 -8.49 -12.87
C PRO A 10 -3.78 -9.67 -12.65
N SER A 11 -4.02 -10.77 -13.38
CA SER A 11 -3.17 -11.96 -13.30
C SER A 11 -1.83 -11.75 -14.00
N GLY A 12 -0.86 -12.59 -13.67
CA GLY A 12 0.45 -12.60 -14.29
C GLY A 12 1.49 -11.81 -13.52
N PHE A 13 2.42 -11.20 -14.24
CA PHE A 13 3.49 -10.39 -13.67
C PHE A 13 3.13 -8.91 -13.68
N LEU A 14 3.07 -8.31 -12.50
CA LEU A 14 2.69 -6.91 -12.33
C LEU A 14 3.97 -6.10 -12.11
N ALA A 15 4.36 -5.28 -13.09
CA ALA A 15 5.68 -4.65 -13.09
C ALA A 15 5.68 -3.12 -13.04
N SER A 16 4.75 -2.47 -13.73
CA SER A 16 4.83 -1.04 -14.03
C SER A 16 4.17 -0.19 -12.95
N ARG A 17 4.84 0.90 -12.51
CA ARG A 17 4.22 1.91 -11.65
C ARG A 17 2.96 2.48 -12.28
N ARG A 18 3.02 2.77 -13.58
CA ARG A 18 1.90 3.36 -14.30
C ARG A 18 0.68 2.46 -14.27
N ALA A 19 0.88 1.15 -14.45
CA ALA A 19 -0.21 0.19 -14.38
C ALA A 19 -0.79 0.06 -12.98
N ALA A 20 -0.05 0.39 -11.95
CA ALA A 20 -0.49 0.33 -10.56
C ALA A 20 -1.40 1.49 -10.15
N ILE A 21 -1.35 2.61 -10.87
CA ILE A 21 -2.07 3.83 -10.48
C ILE A 21 -3.59 3.64 -10.34
N PRO A 22 -4.28 2.97 -11.29
CA PRO A 22 -5.73 2.75 -11.13
C PRO A 22 -6.07 1.97 -9.87
N PHE A 23 -5.25 1.00 -9.52
CA PHE A 23 -5.46 0.17 -8.31
C PHE A 23 -5.21 0.98 -7.04
N ARG A 24 -4.17 1.81 -7.02
CA ARG A 24 -3.95 2.75 -5.92
C ARG A 24 -5.17 3.63 -5.69
N LYS A 25 -5.74 4.17 -6.74
CA LYS A 25 -6.93 5.05 -6.64
C LYS A 25 -8.13 4.31 -6.06
N GLN A 26 -8.37 3.08 -6.51
CA GLN A 26 -9.46 2.26 -6.00
C GLN A 26 -9.26 1.93 -4.52
N ILE A 27 -8.06 1.53 -4.14
CA ILE A 27 -7.74 1.19 -2.76
C ILE A 27 -7.86 2.42 -1.87
N LYS A 28 -7.33 3.56 -2.31
CA LYS A 28 -7.41 4.82 -1.56
C LYS A 28 -8.86 5.22 -1.32
N ALA A 29 -9.70 5.12 -2.33
CA ALA A 29 -11.14 5.44 -2.19
C ALA A 29 -11.78 4.60 -1.09
N GLY A 30 -11.47 3.31 -1.04
CA GLY A 30 -11.97 2.43 0.02
C GLY A 30 -11.40 2.77 1.40
N LEU A 31 -10.10 3.12 1.47
CA LEU A 31 -9.47 3.50 2.73
C LEU A 31 -10.06 4.78 3.32
N MET A 32 -10.40 5.73 2.46
CA MET A 32 -10.91 7.03 2.87
C MET A 32 -12.41 7.04 3.13
N ASP A 33 -13.13 5.98 2.76
CA ASP A 33 -14.56 5.88 2.96
C ASP A 33 -14.86 5.31 4.34
N PRO A 34 -15.45 6.11 5.26
CA PRO A 34 -15.72 5.63 6.62
C PRO A 34 -16.77 4.51 6.68
N SER A 35 -17.58 4.33 5.63
CA SER A 35 -18.54 3.25 5.56
C SER A 35 -17.91 1.91 5.17
N VAL A 36 -16.71 1.94 4.59
CA VAL A 36 -15.98 0.72 4.21
C VAL A 36 -15.22 0.19 5.42
N ARG A 37 -15.54 -1.04 5.80
CA ARG A 37 -14.89 -1.71 6.91
C ARG A 37 -13.50 -2.21 6.53
N GLN A 38 -13.40 -2.82 5.34
CA GLN A 38 -12.18 -3.49 4.91
C GLN A 38 -12.04 -3.39 3.38
N VAL A 39 -10.84 -3.13 2.92
CA VAL A 39 -10.48 -3.20 1.51
C VAL A 39 -9.75 -4.51 1.28
N ARG A 40 -10.38 -5.42 0.56
CA ARG A 40 -9.83 -6.74 0.25
C ARG A 40 -9.18 -6.70 -1.11
N ILE A 41 -7.89 -7.00 -1.17
CA ILE A 41 -7.13 -7.03 -2.41
C ILE A 41 -7.00 -8.48 -2.83
N ASP A 42 -7.66 -8.82 -3.94
CA ASP A 42 -7.63 -10.18 -4.48
C ASP A 42 -6.44 -10.32 -5.43
N LEU A 43 -5.52 -11.18 -5.03
CA LEU A 43 -4.28 -11.45 -5.75
C LEU A 43 -4.31 -12.80 -6.47
N ASN A 44 -5.51 -13.35 -6.69
CA ASN A 44 -5.66 -14.60 -7.42
C ASN A 44 -5.08 -14.46 -8.83
N GLY A 45 -4.20 -15.38 -9.20
CA GLY A 45 -3.57 -15.37 -10.52
C GLY A 45 -2.34 -14.46 -10.63
N VAL A 46 -2.01 -13.69 -9.60
CA VAL A 46 -0.80 -12.88 -9.60
C VAL A 46 0.41 -13.79 -9.31
N GLY A 47 1.25 -13.99 -10.33
CA GLY A 47 2.44 -14.84 -10.21
C GLY A 47 3.61 -14.12 -9.55
N SER A 48 3.78 -12.84 -9.85
CA SER A 48 4.81 -12.01 -9.23
C SER A 48 4.44 -10.54 -9.33
N ILE A 49 5.06 -9.73 -8.47
CA ILE A 49 4.83 -8.29 -8.40
C ILE A 49 6.19 -7.60 -8.23
N SER A 50 6.43 -6.56 -9.02
CA SER A 50 7.65 -5.78 -8.88
C SER A 50 7.58 -4.85 -7.67
N GLU A 51 8.75 -4.41 -7.22
CA GLU A 51 8.84 -3.39 -6.16
C GLU A 51 8.09 -2.12 -6.56
N SER A 52 8.23 -1.72 -7.81
CA SER A 52 7.58 -0.51 -8.33
C SER A 52 6.07 -0.62 -8.31
N PHE A 53 5.52 -1.76 -8.70
CA PHE A 53 4.08 -1.97 -8.69
C PHE A 53 3.55 -2.05 -7.24
N ALA A 54 4.22 -2.79 -6.38
CA ALA A 54 3.84 -2.92 -4.97
C ALA A 54 3.88 -1.55 -4.28
N ASP A 55 4.90 -0.77 -4.55
CA ASP A 55 5.03 0.58 -3.99
C ASP A 55 3.94 1.52 -4.49
N GLU A 56 3.73 1.59 -5.80
CA GLU A 56 2.76 2.53 -6.38
C GLU A 56 1.32 2.17 -6.04
N SER A 57 1.00 0.88 -5.95
CA SER A 57 -0.37 0.45 -5.63
C SER A 57 -0.70 0.57 -4.15
N ILE A 58 0.21 0.25 -3.26
CA ILE A 58 -0.04 0.16 -1.82
C ILE A 58 0.96 0.95 -0.99
N GLY A 59 2.26 0.83 -1.28
CA GLY A 59 3.30 1.48 -0.48
C GLY A 59 3.07 2.98 -0.29
N VAL A 60 2.77 3.70 -1.36
CA VAL A 60 2.53 5.16 -1.30
C VAL A 60 1.35 5.51 -0.41
N LEU A 61 0.38 4.60 -0.24
CA LEU A 61 -0.78 4.84 0.62
C LEU A 61 -0.40 4.90 2.10
N VAL A 62 0.69 4.24 2.49
CA VAL A 62 1.25 4.37 3.84
C VAL A 62 1.63 5.81 4.11
N LYS A 63 2.23 6.48 3.14
CA LYS A 63 2.59 7.88 3.25
C LYS A 63 1.37 8.80 3.23
N MET A 64 0.37 8.48 2.42
CA MET A 64 -0.83 9.30 2.24
C MET A 64 -1.87 9.12 3.36
N CYS A 65 -2.05 7.89 3.84
CA CYS A 65 -3.13 7.52 4.77
C CYS A 65 -2.63 7.09 6.15
N GLY A 66 -1.33 6.84 6.29
CA GLY A 66 -0.73 6.33 7.53
C GLY A 66 -0.61 4.81 7.53
N PHE A 67 0.47 4.32 8.15
CA PHE A 67 0.76 2.88 8.20
C PHE A 67 -0.32 2.09 8.93
N ASP A 68 -0.79 2.59 10.06
CA ASP A 68 -1.78 1.88 10.86
C ASP A 68 -3.12 1.75 10.13
N THR A 69 -3.54 2.79 9.42
CA THR A 69 -4.76 2.76 8.61
C THR A 69 -4.65 1.71 7.50
N VAL A 70 -3.55 1.72 6.76
CA VAL A 70 -3.33 0.75 5.68
C VAL A 70 -3.27 -0.66 6.23
N LYS A 71 -2.49 -0.88 7.27
CA LYS A 71 -2.31 -2.18 7.90
C LYS A 71 -3.62 -2.76 8.42
N SER A 72 -4.44 -1.94 9.07
CA SER A 72 -5.66 -2.42 9.72
C SER A 72 -6.83 -2.61 8.75
N LYS A 73 -6.88 -1.82 7.68
CA LYS A 73 -8.04 -1.79 6.78
C LYS A 73 -7.85 -2.62 5.51
N ILE A 74 -6.62 -2.86 5.09
CA ILE A 74 -6.33 -3.68 3.91
C ILE A 74 -6.14 -5.14 4.32
N LYS A 75 -6.74 -6.04 3.51
CA LYS A 75 -6.54 -7.48 3.65
C LYS A 75 -6.20 -8.07 2.29
N LEU A 76 -5.10 -8.83 2.23
CA LEU A 76 -4.73 -9.56 1.02
C LEU A 76 -5.42 -10.91 1.03
N ILE A 77 -6.06 -11.27 -0.10
CA ILE A 77 -6.71 -12.56 -0.27
C ILE A 77 -6.14 -13.26 -1.50
N ASN A 78 -6.06 -14.59 -1.42
CA ASN A 78 -5.51 -15.45 -2.48
C ASN A 78 -4.07 -15.06 -2.86
N ALA A 79 -3.33 -14.56 -1.90
CA ALA A 79 -1.96 -14.09 -2.15
C ALA A 79 -0.98 -15.24 -2.08
N ASP A 80 -0.11 -15.35 -3.07
CA ASP A 80 1.12 -16.09 -2.94
C ASP A 80 1.99 -15.42 -1.88
N ARG A 81 2.69 -16.22 -1.10
CA ARG A 81 3.53 -15.74 0.00
C ARG A 81 4.57 -14.71 -0.46
N ALA A 82 5.21 -14.95 -1.60
CA ALA A 82 6.20 -14.02 -2.15
C ALA A 82 5.59 -12.69 -2.55
N VAL A 83 4.38 -12.71 -3.11
CA VAL A 83 3.65 -11.50 -3.49
C VAL A 83 3.24 -10.71 -2.24
N ALA A 84 2.70 -11.38 -1.24
CA ALA A 84 2.32 -10.74 0.02
C ALA A 84 3.53 -10.10 0.70
N ARG A 85 4.68 -10.78 0.67
CA ARG A 85 5.92 -10.26 1.22
C ARG A 85 6.39 -8.99 0.50
N SER A 86 6.33 -8.98 -0.83
CA SER A 86 6.70 -7.80 -1.61
C SER A 86 5.85 -6.58 -1.25
N ILE A 87 4.56 -6.79 -1.04
CA ILE A 87 3.64 -5.73 -0.62
C ILE A 87 3.99 -5.25 0.78
N ALA A 88 4.21 -6.16 1.71
CA ALA A 88 4.59 -5.82 3.09
C ALA A 88 5.90 -5.03 3.13
N GLU A 89 6.88 -5.43 2.33
CA GLU A 89 8.17 -4.73 2.23
C GLU A 89 7.98 -3.30 1.70
N ALA A 90 7.15 -3.11 0.68
CA ALA A 90 6.85 -1.79 0.13
C ALA A 90 6.23 -0.88 1.20
N MET A 91 5.32 -1.41 1.99
CA MET A 91 4.70 -0.67 3.09
C MET A 91 5.72 -0.25 4.15
N LEU A 92 6.62 -1.17 4.52
CA LEU A 92 7.64 -0.90 5.54
C LEU A 92 8.68 0.13 5.07
N ILE A 93 9.05 0.09 3.80
CA ILE A 93 9.95 1.09 3.21
C ILE A 93 9.34 2.49 3.33
N ARG A 94 8.07 2.63 2.99
CA ARG A 94 7.39 3.93 3.06
C ARG A 94 7.19 4.40 4.50
N LYS A 95 6.91 3.48 5.42
CA LYS A 95 6.84 3.80 6.85
C LYS A 95 8.17 4.34 7.35
N LYS A 96 9.26 3.67 7.02
CA LYS A 96 10.60 4.06 7.42
C LYS A 96 11.01 5.40 6.83
N GLU A 97 10.71 5.66 5.56
CA GLU A 97 10.98 6.95 4.93
C GLU A 97 10.27 8.10 5.64
N LYS A 98 9.01 7.90 6.01
CA LYS A 98 8.23 8.92 6.72
C LYS A 98 8.84 9.23 8.09
N GLU A 99 9.25 8.22 8.83
CA GLU A 99 9.91 8.36 10.12
C GLU A 99 11.25 9.07 9.98
N THR A 100 12.05 8.66 9.00
CA THR A 100 13.36 9.26 8.71
C THR A 100 13.19 10.74 8.27
N GLY A 101 12.21 11.01 7.45
CA GLY A 101 11.91 12.38 7.02
C GLY A 101 11.58 13.30 8.19
N SER A 102 10.77 12.81 9.14
CA SER A 102 10.43 13.56 10.36
C SER A 102 11.65 13.83 11.22
N ILE A 103 12.52 12.85 11.38
CA ILE A 103 13.77 12.99 12.14
C ILE A 103 14.70 14.00 11.46
N ALA A 104 14.85 13.87 10.13
CA ALA A 104 15.70 14.79 9.37
C ALA A 104 15.22 16.23 9.47
N SER A 105 13.91 16.46 9.42
CA SER A 105 13.32 17.78 9.57
C SER A 105 13.61 18.36 10.95
N ALA A 106 13.46 17.56 11.99
CA ALA A 106 13.75 17.98 13.37
C ALA A 106 15.23 18.30 13.55
N MET A 107 16.11 17.47 13.01
CA MET A 107 17.54 17.68 13.09
C MET A 107 17.97 18.94 12.33
N ALA A 108 17.40 19.18 11.16
CA ALA A 108 17.69 20.40 10.39
C ALA A 108 17.29 21.66 11.15
N ALA A 109 16.11 21.65 11.80
CA ALA A 109 15.65 22.76 12.60
C ALA A 109 16.58 23.03 13.79
N LEU A 110 17.07 21.96 14.44
CA LEU A 110 18.00 22.09 15.57
C LEU A 110 19.39 22.58 15.12
N ALA A 111 19.84 22.17 13.96
CA ALA A 111 21.15 22.56 13.44
C ALA A 111 21.22 24.03 13.03
N ILE A 112 20.10 24.63 12.67
CA ILE A 112 20.01 26.03 12.27
C ILE A 112 20.01 26.95 13.51
N GLY A 113 19.50 26.45 14.60
CA GLY A 113 19.48 27.15 15.88
C GLY A 113 20.87 27.29 16.43
#